data_e9e4ddd95f0cbf2fc53a3326be7a8745
#
_entry.id   e9e4ddd95f0cbf2fc53a3326be7a8745
#
_cell.length_a   1.000
_cell.length_b   1.000
_cell.length_c   1.000
_cell.angle_alpha   90.00
_cell.angle_beta   90.00
_cell.angle_gamma   90.00
#
_symmetry.space_group_name_H-M   'P 1'
#
loop_
_entity.id
_entity.type
_entity.pdbx_description
1 polymer ?
#
loop_
_entity_poly.entity_id
_entity_poly.type
_entity_poly.pdbx_seq_one_letter_code
_entity_poly.pdbx_strand_id
1 'polypeptide(L)'
;MKQVMYKVVFAAMLATGIASCSQNSITGRNQLTLYNEADIQSMAAQQYQQFLTENKVVSTSGSKDAEMVRRVGSRLVAAINSYYSSQGKTSELEGYKWEYNLVNSQEVNAWCMPGGKIVVYTGLLPITQNEAALAVVMGHEIAHALAKHGNERMSQSAIQQMGGAALGAAIANKSAAAQNILLSAYGIGSNVGAMLPFSRKQELEADHYGLIFSSMAGYNPQEAIALWERMKAAAGSSKPPEILSTHPAEDTRIQKLREMMPEAMKYYKPVGK
;
A
#
# COMPACT_ATOMS: atom_id res chain seq x y z
N MET A 1 -11.35 -15.58 45.15
CA MET A 1 -10.09 -15.36 44.44
C MET A 1 -10.20 -15.58 42.90
N LYS A 2 -10.67 -16.71 42.39
CA LYS A 2 -10.78 -16.97 40.95
C LYS A 2 -11.65 -15.95 40.20
N GLN A 3 -12.81 -15.54 40.75
CA GLN A 3 -13.68 -14.55 40.09
C GLN A 3 -13.08 -13.14 40.03
N VAL A 4 -12.26 -12.75 40.98
CA VAL A 4 -11.56 -11.45 40.99
C VAL A 4 -10.46 -11.47 39.95
N MET A 5 -9.74 -12.59 39.82
CA MET A 5 -8.70 -12.80 38.81
C MET A 5 -9.27 -12.73 37.36
N TYR A 6 -10.44 -13.34 37.12
CA TYR A 6 -11.11 -13.23 35.80
C TYR A 6 -11.55 -11.80 35.47
N LYS A 7 -12.05 -11.05 36.46
CA LYS A 7 -12.43 -9.63 36.25
C LYS A 7 -11.22 -8.73 36.01
N VAL A 8 -10.09 -8.97 36.68
CA VAL A 8 -8.84 -8.23 36.45
C VAL A 8 -8.24 -8.57 35.08
N VAL A 9 -8.22 -9.83 34.67
CA VAL A 9 -7.75 -10.25 33.36
C VAL A 9 -8.65 -9.69 32.25
N PHE A 10 -9.98 -9.69 32.44
CA PHE A 10 -10.92 -9.11 31.46
C PHE A 10 -10.81 -7.58 31.38
N ALA A 11 -10.60 -6.89 32.50
CA ALA A 11 -10.36 -5.45 32.53
C ALA A 11 -9.01 -5.08 31.92
N ALA A 12 -7.96 -5.88 32.11
CA ALA A 12 -6.66 -5.69 31.47
C ALA A 12 -6.73 -5.92 29.94
N MET A 13 -7.51 -6.91 29.47
CA MET A 13 -7.76 -7.11 28.03
C MET A 13 -8.54 -5.96 27.39
N LEU A 14 -9.53 -5.36 28.10
CA LEU A 14 -10.22 -4.17 27.61
C LEU A 14 -9.30 -2.95 27.55
N ALA A 15 -8.44 -2.77 28.56
CA ALA A 15 -7.51 -1.63 28.63
C ALA A 15 -6.43 -1.70 27.54
N THR A 16 -5.93 -2.89 27.19
CA THR A 16 -4.97 -3.08 26.09
C THR A 16 -5.62 -2.90 24.72
N GLY A 17 -6.91 -3.22 24.56
CA GLY A 17 -7.66 -3.00 23.32
C GLY A 17 -7.85 -1.52 22.96
N ILE A 18 -7.90 -0.64 23.95
CA ILE A 18 -8.07 0.82 23.71
C ILE A 18 -6.72 1.47 23.34
N ALA A 19 -5.59 0.93 23.80
CA ALA A 19 -4.26 1.47 23.51
C ALA A 19 -3.73 1.14 22.10
N SER A 20 -4.39 0.22 21.37
CA SER A 20 -3.95 -0.23 20.04
C SER A 20 -4.70 0.39 18.87
N CYS A 21 -5.64 1.31 19.14
CA CYS A 21 -6.30 2.10 18.10
C CYS A 21 -5.58 3.43 17.91
N SER A 22 -5.03 3.67 16.75
CA SER A 22 -4.45 4.96 16.37
C SER A 22 -5.28 5.63 15.26
N GLN A 23 -5.40 6.95 15.33
CA GLN A 23 -6.01 7.72 14.24
C GLN A 23 -4.98 7.90 13.13
N ASN A 24 -5.34 7.49 11.92
CA ASN A 24 -4.49 7.71 10.75
C ASN A 24 -4.47 9.18 10.37
N SER A 25 -3.30 9.73 10.09
CA SER A 25 -3.09 11.16 9.88
C SER A 25 -3.69 11.69 8.58
N ILE A 26 -3.78 10.85 7.52
CA ILE A 26 -4.35 11.26 6.24
C ILE A 26 -5.82 10.92 6.12
N THR A 27 -6.24 9.74 6.57
CA THR A 27 -7.65 9.31 6.45
C THR A 27 -8.53 9.82 7.58
N GLY A 28 -7.94 10.27 8.70
CA GLY A 28 -8.66 10.63 9.91
C GLY A 28 -9.37 9.46 10.61
N ARG A 29 -9.22 8.24 10.07
CA ARG A 29 -9.90 7.04 10.56
C ARG A 29 -9.13 6.38 11.70
N ASN A 30 -9.85 5.89 12.70
CA ASN A 30 -9.27 5.02 13.71
C ASN A 30 -8.99 3.63 13.11
N GLN A 31 -7.77 3.16 13.30
CA GLN A 31 -7.27 1.90 12.80
C GLN A 31 -6.72 1.06 13.95
N LEU A 32 -6.86 -0.26 13.84
CA LEU A 32 -6.18 -1.20 14.71
C LEU A 32 -4.73 -1.33 14.25
N THR A 33 -3.78 -0.88 15.06
CA THR A 33 -2.34 -0.93 14.76
C THR A 33 -1.60 -1.53 15.96
N LEU A 34 -1.41 -2.85 15.94
CA LEU A 34 -0.74 -3.59 17.01
C LEU A 34 0.78 -3.55 16.89
N TYR A 35 1.27 -3.29 15.69
CA TYR A 35 2.71 -3.29 15.40
C TYR A 35 3.26 -1.86 15.39
N ASN A 36 4.47 -1.70 15.94
CA ASN A 36 5.18 -0.43 15.86
C ASN A 36 5.58 -0.13 14.41
N GLU A 37 5.35 1.09 13.95
CA GLU A 37 5.60 1.46 12.55
C GLU A 37 7.08 1.41 12.18
N ALA A 38 7.98 1.81 13.10
CA ALA A 38 9.42 1.75 12.85
C ALA A 38 9.92 0.30 12.73
N ASP A 39 9.36 -0.63 13.49
CA ASP A 39 9.68 -2.06 13.37
C ASP A 39 9.20 -2.63 12.04
N ILE A 40 7.98 -2.27 11.59
CA ILE A 40 7.46 -2.67 10.29
C ILE A 40 8.32 -2.11 9.16
N GLN A 41 8.70 -0.82 9.21
CA GLN A 41 9.58 -0.22 8.21
C GLN A 41 10.95 -0.91 8.16
N SER A 42 11.51 -1.27 9.32
CA SER A 42 12.77 -2.01 9.39
C SER A 42 12.67 -3.40 8.76
N MET A 43 11.58 -4.13 9.06
CA MET A 43 11.30 -5.44 8.46
C MET A 43 11.08 -5.31 6.95
N ALA A 44 10.29 -4.33 6.53
CA ALA A 44 10.02 -4.06 5.12
C ALA A 44 11.30 -3.77 4.34
N ALA A 45 12.20 -2.97 4.91
CA ALA A 45 13.50 -2.68 4.28
C ALA A 45 14.35 -3.95 4.09
N GLN A 46 14.38 -4.84 5.08
CA GLN A 46 15.11 -6.12 4.98
C GLN A 46 14.51 -7.04 3.91
N GLN A 47 13.17 -7.20 3.92
CA GLN A 47 12.46 -8.03 2.93
C GLN A 47 12.59 -7.47 1.52
N TYR A 48 12.56 -6.16 1.38
CA TYR A 48 12.77 -5.50 0.10
C TYR A 48 14.18 -5.78 -0.47
N GLN A 49 15.22 -5.67 0.34
CA GLN A 49 16.57 -6.00 -0.10
C GLN A 49 16.70 -7.46 -0.51
N GLN A 50 16.13 -8.37 0.27
CA GLN A 50 16.08 -9.79 -0.10
C GLN A 50 15.35 -9.98 -1.44
N PHE A 51 14.17 -9.38 -1.59
CA PHE A 51 13.39 -9.44 -2.83
C PHE A 51 14.20 -8.96 -4.05
N LEU A 52 14.94 -7.86 -3.92
CA LEU A 52 15.77 -7.34 -5.02
C LEU A 52 16.92 -8.27 -5.39
N THR A 53 17.45 -9.08 -4.45
CA THR A 53 18.49 -10.07 -4.76
C THR A 53 17.93 -11.31 -5.46
N GLU A 54 16.68 -11.66 -5.19
CA GLU A 54 15.98 -12.82 -5.76
C GLU A 54 15.33 -12.53 -7.11
N ASN A 55 15.16 -11.25 -7.46
CA ASN A 55 14.44 -10.82 -8.65
C ASN A 55 15.32 -9.99 -9.60
N LYS A 56 15.03 -10.07 -10.89
CA LYS A 56 15.77 -9.35 -11.92
C LYS A 56 15.31 -7.88 -11.98
N VAL A 57 16.03 -7.02 -11.27
CA VAL A 57 15.82 -5.57 -11.33
C VAL A 57 16.28 -5.05 -12.70
N VAL A 58 15.44 -4.23 -13.34
CA VAL A 58 15.78 -3.56 -14.60
C VAL A 58 16.58 -2.31 -14.31
N SER A 59 17.81 -2.25 -14.83
CA SER A 59 18.66 -1.07 -14.67
C SER A 59 18.00 0.18 -15.28
N THR A 60 18.11 1.32 -14.61
CA THR A 60 17.72 2.61 -15.17
C THR A 60 18.63 3.05 -16.31
N SER A 61 19.88 2.56 -16.35
CA SER A 61 20.81 2.85 -17.44
C SER A 61 20.34 2.12 -18.72
N GLY A 62 19.83 2.88 -19.68
CA GLY A 62 19.40 2.38 -20.98
C GLY A 62 17.99 1.78 -21.02
N SER A 63 17.21 1.83 -19.94
CA SER A 63 15.81 1.41 -19.92
C SER A 63 14.87 2.60 -19.73
N LYS A 64 14.15 2.97 -20.80
CA LYS A 64 13.12 4.03 -20.76
C LYS A 64 12.02 3.71 -19.75
N ASP A 65 11.66 2.45 -19.59
CA ASP A 65 10.62 2.00 -18.66
C ASP A 65 11.06 2.15 -17.20
N ALA A 66 12.31 1.76 -16.87
CA ALA A 66 12.84 1.96 -15.52
C ALA A 66 13.04 3.45 -15.19
N GLU A 67 13.47 4.26 -16.16
CA GLU A 67 13.51 5.72 -16.01
C GLU A 67 12.13 6.32 -15.81
N MET A 68 11.11 5.82 -16.51
CA MET A 68 9.72 6.23 -16.34
C MET A 68 9.22 5.94 -14.92
N VAL A 69 9.41 4.70 -14.43
CA VAL A 69 9.02 4.33 -13.06
C VAL A 69 9.68 5.24 -12.02
N ARG A 70 10.99 5.49 -12.16
CA ARG A 70 11.73 6.38 -11.27
C ARG A 70 11.22 7.83 -11.34
N ARG A 71 10.95 8.34 -12.53
CA ARG A 71 10.42 9.71 -12.74
C ARG A 71 9.04 9.87 -12.13
N VAL A 72 8.14 8.91 -12.37
CA VAL A 72 6.78 8.92 -11.80
C VAL A 72 6.85 8.86 -10.29
N GLY A 73 7.63 7.94 -9.72
CA GLY A 73 7.80 7.82 -8.27
C GLY A 73 8.36 9.09 -7.63
N SER A 74 9.39 9.70 -8.22
CA SER A 74 9.98 10.95 -7.70
C SER A 74 8.98 12.10 -7.70
N ARG A 75 8.14 12.24 -8.74
CA ARG A 75 7.09 13.27 -8.81
C ARG A 75 5.99 13.05 -7.77
N LEU A 76 5.55 11.80 -7.60
CA LEU A 76 4.57 11.45 -6.58
C LEU A 76 5.09 11.79 -5.18
N VAL A 77 6.34 11.45 -4.87
CA VAL A 77 6.94 11.74 -3.56
C VAL A 77 7.10 13.24 -3.34
N ALA A 78 7.47 14.01 -4.36
CA ALA A 78 7.50 15.47 -4.26
C ALA A 78 6.11 16.04 -3.93
N ALA A 79 5.05 15.54 -4.58
CA ALA A 79 3.67 15.92 -4.31
C ALA A 79 3.23 15.52 -2.88
N ILE A 80 3.58 14.32 -2.43
CA ILE A 80 3.29 13.82 -1.08
C ILE A 80 3.97 14.69 -0.02
N ASN A 81 5.25 14.98 -0.19
CA ASN A 81 5.98 15.86 0.73
C ASN A 81 5.32 17.25 0.82
N SER A 82 4.91 17.80 -0.32
CA SER A 82 4.19 19.07 -0.38
C SER A 82 2.83 18.98 0.33
N TYR A 83 2.09 17.90 0.11
CA TYR A 83 0.80 17.67 0.76
C TYR A 83 0.94 17.60 2.30
N TYR A 84 1.85 16.76 2.80
CA TYR A 84 2.07 16.62 4.25
C TYR A 84 2.61 17.91 4.87
N SER A 85 3.49 18.64 4.16
CA SER A 85 3.99 19.94 4.61
C SER A 85 2.86 20.96 4.73
N SER A 86 1.94 21.02 3.75
CA SER A 86 0.80 21.94 3.79
C SER A 86 -0.17 21.66 4.94
N GLN A 87 -0.19 20.42 5.44
CA GLN A 87 -1.01 19.99 6.57
C GLN A 87 -0.27 20.07 7.92
N GLY A 88 1.01 20.50 7.94
CA GLY A 88 1.83 20.50 9.15
C GLY A 88 2.15 19.10 9.70
N LYS A 89 2.15 18.07 8.84
CA LYS A 89 2.26 16.65 9.21
C LYS A 89 3.53 15.99 8.66
N THR A 90 4.59 16.73 8.40
CA THR A 90 5.84 16.19 7.84
C THR A 90 6.47 15.08 8.69
N SER A 91 6.26 15.08 10.01
CA SER A 91 6.72 14.02 10.90
C SER A 91 6.13 12.64 10.59
N GLU A 92 4.97 12.57 9.94
CA GLU A 92 4.36 11.30 9.52
C GLU A 92 5.15 10.57 8.41
N LEU A 93 6.03 11.29 7.72
CA LEU A 93 6.95 10.74 6.71
C LEU A 93 8.33 10.39 7.30
N GLU A 94 8.49 10.48 8.61
CA GLU A 94 9.73 10.09 9.26
C GLU A 94 10.01 8.60 9.07
N GLY A 95 11.27 8.28 8.77
CA GLY A 95 11.67 6.90 8.45
C GLY A 95 11.46 6.47 7.00
N TYR A 96 10.71 7.25 6.19
CA TYR A 96 10.54 6.93 4.76
C TYR A 96 11.84 7.18 3.99
N LYS A 97 12.35 6.11 3.36
CA LYS A 97 13.48 6.12 2.44
C LYS A 97 13.01 5.60 1.10
N TRP A 98 12.53 6.51 0.26
CA TRP A 98 11.88 6.20 -1.00
C TRP A 98 12.81 5.53 -1.99
N GLU A 99 12.39 4.38 -2.50
CA GLU A 99 13.08 3.62 -3.56
C GLU A 99 12.06 3.12 -4.57
N TYR A 100 12.43 3.19 -5.85
CA TYR A 100 11.56 2.82 -6.97
C TYR A 100 12.30 1.85 -7.87
N ASN A 101 11.82 0.63 -8.00
CA ASN A 101 12.42 -0.37 -8.88
C ASN A 101 11.40 -0.96 -9.85
N LEU A 102 11.84 -1.14 -11.09
CA LEU A 102 11.17 -1.95 -12.09
C LEU A 102 11.77 -3.35 -12.07
N VAL A 103 10.94 -4.36 -11.91
CA VAL A 103 11.36 -5.77 -11.90
C VAL A 103 10.86 -6.46 -13.15
N ASN A 104 11.75 -7.22 -13.81
CA ASN A 104 11.42 -7.99 -14.99
C ASN A 104 10.59 -9.23 -14.60
N SER A 105 9.28 -9.11 -14.69
CA SER A 105 8.30 -10.18 -14.43
C SER A 105 7.11 -10.01 -15.37
N GLN A 106 6.54 -11.12 -15.81
CA GLN A 106 5.31 -11.14 -16.61
C GLN A 106 4.06 -10.94 -15.76
N GLU A 107 4.19 -10.94 -14.45
CA GLU A 107 3.08 -10.66 -13.54
C GLU A 107 2.59 -9.21 -13.70
N VAL A 108 1.28 -9.04 -13.72
CA VAL A 108 0.67 -7.71 -13.72
C VAL A 108 0.50 -7.27 -12.27
N ASN A 109 1.55 -6.66 -11.73
CA ASN A 109 1.59 -6.30 -10.32
C ASN A 109 2.41 -5.03 -10.04
N ALA A 110 2.12 -4.39 -8.91
CA ALA A 110 2.92 -3.36 -8.27
C ALA A 110 2.62 -3.40 -6.76
N TRP A 111 3.52 -2.88 -5.95
CA TRP A 111 3.31 -2.76 -4.51
C TRP A 111 4.21 -1.69 -3.89
N CYS A 112 3.80 -1.20 -2.72
CA CYS A 112 4.59 -0.30 -1.89
C CYS A 112 4.61 -0.79 -0.44
N MET A 113 5.80 -1.17 0.04
CA MET A 113 6.00 -1.50 1.46
C MET A 113 6.17 -0.24 2.32
N PRO A 114 5.94 -0.36 3.64
CA PRO A 114 6.26 0.68 4.62
C PRO A 114 7.70 1.20 4.47
N GLY A 115 7.87 2.48 4.74
CA GLY A 115 9.16 3.14 4.52
C GLY A 115 9.44 3.50 3.06
N GLY A 116 8.45 3.35 2.15
CA GLY A 116 8.50 3.84 0.78
C GLY A 116 9.28 2.96 -0.20
N LYS A 117 9.20 1.65 -0.06
CA LYS A 117 9.83 0.67 -0.95
C LYS A 117 8.86 0.24 -2.04
N ILE A 118 9.05 0.75 -3.25
CA ILE A 118 8.11 0.60 -4.37
C ILE A 118 8.70 -0.30 -5.45
N VAL A 119 7.91 -1.27 -5.87
CA VAL A 119 8.21 -2.13 -7.02
C VAL A 119 7.07 -2.07 -8.02
N VAL A 120 7.44 -1.97 -9.27
CA VAL A 120 6.56 -2.14 -10.44
C VAL A 120 7.09 -3.32 -11.24
N TYR A 121 6.20 -4.20 -11.70
CA TYR A 121 6.57 -5.31 -12.58
C TYR A 121 6.39 -4.91 -14.04
N THR A 122 7.29 -5.39 -14.91
CA THR A 122 7.21 -5.08 -16.35
C THR A 122 5.88 -5.50 -16.98
N GLY A 123 5.27 -6.58 -16.46
CA GLY A 123 3.96 -7.06 -16.92
C GLY A 123 2.80 -6.08 -16.69
N LEU A 124 2.97 -5.09 -15.79
CA LEU A 124 1.97 -4.05 -15.55
C LEU A 124 1.96 -2.97 -16.65
N LEU A 125 3.10 -2.71 -17.30
CA LEU A 125 3.25 -1.59 -18.22
C LEU A 125 2.31 -1.65 -19.45
N PRO A 126 2.04 -2.83 -20.06
CA PRO A 126 1.05 -2.95 -21.13
C PRO A 126 -0.38 -2.59 -20.69
N ILE A 127 -0.71 -2.72 -19.40
CA ILE A 127 -2.02 -2.35 -18.86
C ILE A 127 -2.09 -0.84 -18.57
N THR A 128 -1.03 -0.27 -18.00
CA THR A 128 -0.99 1.18 -17.71
C THR A 128 -0.90 2.00 -19.01
N GLN A 129 -0.12 1.56 -19.98
CA GLN A 129 0.06 2.17 -21.32
C GLN A 129 0.71 3.56 -21.34
N ASN A 130 0.59 4.34 -20.27
CA ASN A 130 1.15 5.68 -20.15
C ASN A 130 1.55 6.05 -18.71
N GLU A 131 2.31 7.15 -18.57
CA GLU A 131 2.78 7.62 -17.27
C GLU A 131 1.65 8.03 -16.32
N ALA A 132 0.56 8.58 -16.81
CA ALA A 132 -0.51 9.04 -15.95
C ALA A 132 -1.25 7.86 -15.31
N ALA A 133 -1.52 6.81 -16.08
CA ALA A 133 -2.08 5.56 -15.53
C ALA A 133 -1.09 4.85 -14.59
N LEU A 134 0.21 4.85 -14.91
CA LEU A 134 1.22 4.33 -13.99
C LEU A 134 1.26 5.12 -12.68
N ALA A 135 1.14 6.45 -12.76
CA ALA A 135 1.10 7.31 -11.56
C ALA A 135 -0.14 7.03 -10.71
N VAL A 136 -1.28 6.71 -11.31
CA VAL A 136 -2.48 6.29 -10.57
C VAL A 136 -2.21 4.99 -9.78
N VAL A 137 -1.62 3.97 -10.42
CA VAL A 137 -1.27 2.72 -9.70
C VAL A 137 -0.26 2.98 -8.59
N MET A 138 0.86 3.64 -8.91
CA MET A 138 1.90 3.91 -7.90
C MET A 138 1.38 4.80 -6.77
N GLY A 139 0.54 5.79 -7.08
CA GLY A 139 -0.11 6.65 -6.10
C GLY A 139 -1.04 5.88 -5.17
N HIS A 140 -1.79 4.93 -5.71
CA HIS A 140 -2.65 4.01 -4.96
C HIS A 140 -1.83 3.13 -4.00
N GLU A 141 -0.75 2.51 -4.48
CA GLU A 141 0.13 1.69 -3.65
C GLU A 141 0.81 2.50 -2.53
N ILE A 142 1.28 3.71 -2.86
CA ILE A 142 1.84 4.63 -1.87
C ILE A 142 0.79 5.03 -0.83
N ALA A 143 -0.45 5.29 -1.27
CA ALA A 143 -1.54 5.64 -0.36
C ALA A 143 -1.86 4.51 0.62
N HIS A 144 -1.80 3.22 0.20
CA HIS A 144 -1.89 2.08 1.12
C HIS A 144 -0.80 2.10 2.19
N ALA A 145 0.45 2.39 1.81
CA ALA A 145 1.56 2.45 2.75
C ALA A 145 1.41 3.62 3.74
N LEU A 146 1.07 4.82 3.25
CA LEU A 146 0.86 6.02 4.06
C LEU A 146 -0.37 5.92 4.98
N ALA A 147 -1.44 5.30 4.49
CA ALA A 147 -2.63 5.01 5.28
C ALA A 147 -2.43 3.81 6.24
N LYS A 148 -1.24 3.20 6.27
CA LYS A 148 -0.88 2.08 7.17
C LYS A 148 -1.84 0.88 7.05
N HIS A 149 -2.43 0.67 5.87
CA HIS A 149 -3.40 -0.39 5.62
C HIS A 149 -2.80 -1.79 5.85
N GLY A 150 -1.51 -1.98 5.53
CA GLY A 150 -0.80 -3.23 5.80
C GLY A 150 -0.70 -3.53 7.30
N ASN A 151 -0.36 -2.53 8.15
CA ASN A 151 -0.33 -2.67 9.60
C ASN A 151 -1.71 -3.08 10.13
N GLU A 152 -2.77 -2.40 9.68
CA GLU A 152 -4.14 -2.73 10.07
C GLU A 152 -4.51 -4.18 9.70
N ARG A 153 -4.18 -4.63 8.48
CA ARG A 153 -4.40 -6.02 8.02
C ARG A 153 -3.60 -7.03 8.83
N MET A 154 -2.31 -6.76 9.06
CA MET A 154 -1.46 -7.61 9.92
C MET A 154 -2.06 -7.73 11.32
N SER A 155 -2.52 -6.62 11.88
CA SER A 155 -3.11 -6.57 13.22
C SER A 155 -4.42 -7.36 13.29
N GLN A 156 -5.28 -7.24 12.28
CA GLN A 156 -6.52 -8.02 12.16
C GLN A 156 -6.22 -9.52 12.03
N SER A 157 -5.25 -9.89 11.18
CA SER A 157 -4.84 -11.28 11.01
C SER A 157 -4.25 -11.87 12.29
N ALA A 158 -3.45 -11.10 13.01
CA ALA A 158 -2.88 -11.51 14.28
C ALA A 158 -3.98 -11.82 15.32
N ILE A 159 -5.00 -10.97 15.42
CA ILE A 159 -6.15 -11.24 16.29
C ILE A 159 -6.90 -12.51 15.89
N GLN A 160 -7.13 -12.70 14.58
CA GLN A 160 -7.85 -13.89 14.08
C GLN A 160 -7.07 -15.18 14.33
N GLN A 161 -5.76 -15.17 14.10
CA GLN A 161 -4.93 -16.39 14.19
C GLN A 161 -4.52 -16.75 15.62
N MET A 162 -4.35 -15.78 16.50
CA MET A 162 -3.63 -15.97 17.75
C MET A 162 -4.49 -15.81 19.01
N GLY A 163 -5.75 -15.44 18.87
CA GLY A 163 -6.63 -15.33 20.04
C GLY A 163 -6.08 -14.41 21.14
N GLY A 164 -5.34 -13.36 20.83
CA GLY A 164 -4.89 -12.32 21.76
C GLY A 164 -3.72 -12.68 22.69
N ALA A 165 -3.48 -13.96 23.02
CA ALA A 165 -2.48 -14.34 24.03
C ALA A 165 -1.04 -14.44 23.48
N ALA A 166 -0.87 -14.69 22.19
CA ALA A 166 0.44 -14.90 21.58
C ALA A 166 0.98 -13.65 20.85
N LEU A 167 0.25 -12.54 20.86
CA LEU A 167 0.59 -11.33 20.12
C LEU A 167 1.96 -10.74 20.55
N GLY A 168 2.21 -10.71 21.85
CA GLY A 168 3.46 -10.18 22.40
C GLY A 168 4.70 -10.98 21.98
N ALA A 169 4.57 -12.29 21.87
CA ALA A 169 5.68 -13.16 21.50
C ALA A 169 6.03 -13.10 19.98
N ALA A 170 5.03 -12.90 19.11
CA ALA A 170 5.23 -12.78 17.67
C ALA A 170 5.92 -11.46 17.28
N ILE A 171 5.67 -10.39 18.04
CA ILE A 171 6.26 -9.07 17.81
C ILE A 171 7.73 -9.02 18.29
N ALA A 172 8.04 -9.67 19.41
CA ALA A 172 9.35 -9.56 20.05
C ALA A 172 10.50 -10.21 19.26
N ASN A 173 10.22 -11.20 18.39
CA ASN A 173 11.26 -12.05 17.84
C ASN A 173 11.46 -11.98 16.33
N LYS A 174 10.98 -10.98 15.57
CA LYS A 174 11.18 -10.88 14.10
C LYS A 174 11.22 -12.26 13.40
N SER A 175 10.31 -13.15 13.81
CA SER A 175 10.30 -14.54 13.38
C SER A 175 9.92 -14.67 11.89
N ALA A 176 10.26 -15.79 11.26
CA ALA A 176 9.83 -16.11 9.90
C ALA A 176 8.29 -15.98 9.73
N ALA A 177 7.52 -16.27 10.79
CA ALA A 177 6.08 -16.08 10.82
C ALA A 177 5.68 -14.58 10.70
N ALA A 178 6.36 -13.68 11.40
CA ALA A 178 6.09 -12.24 11.28
C ALA A 178 6.46 -11.69 9.89
N GLN A 179 7.55 -12.18 9.29
CA GLN A 179 7.95 -11.84 7.92
C GLN A 179 6.91 -12.31 6.90
N ASN A 180 6.42 -13.54 7.03
CA ASN A 180 5.39 -14.08 6.16
C ASN A 180 4.07 -13.30 6.27
N ILE A 181 3.67 -12.90 7.49
CA ILE A 181 2.50 -12.05 7.71
C ILE A 181 2.68 -10.69 7.03
N LEU A 182 3.88 -10.08 7.13
CA LEU A 182 4.18 -8.83 6.45
C LEU A 182 4.04 -8.95 4.93
N LEU A 183 4.72 -9.94 4.34
CA LEU A 183 4.67 -10.16 2.89
C LEU A 183 3.23 -10.39 2.42
N SER A 184 2.46 -11.24 3.13
CA SER A 184 1.04 -11.49 2.82
C SER A 184 0.19 -10.22 2.93
N ALA A 185 0.45 -9.38 3.94
CA ALA A 185 -0.28 -8.14 4.14
C ALA A 185 -0.06 -7.12 3.01
N TYR A 186 1.07 -7.20 2.32
CA TYR A 186 1.40 -6.31 1.20
C TYR A 186 1.31 -6.99 -0.17
N GLY A 187 0.75 -8.20 -0.23
CA GLY A 187 0.52 -8.90 -1.50
C GLY A 187 1.81 -9.32 -2.21
N ILE A 188 2.86 -9.61 -1.45
CA ILE A 188 4.17 -9.96 -2.00
C ILE A 188 4.38 -11.47 -1.91
N GLY A 189 4.65 -12.09 -3.05
CA GLY A 189 5.01 -13.49 -3.17
C GLY A 189 3.82 -14.42 -3.37
N SER A 190 3.79 -15.10 -4.51
CA SER A 190 2.79 -16.10 -4.90
C SER A 190 2.78 -17.36 -4.04
N ASN A 191 3.82 -17.56 -3.20
CA ASN A 191 4.00 -18.76 -2.37
C ASN A 191 3.51 -18.59 -0.92
N VAL A 192 3.07 -17.40 -0.53
CA VAL A 192 2.55 -17.17 0.82
C VAL A 192 1.06 -17.44 0.80
N GLY A 193 0.65 -18.55 1.40
CA GLY A 193 -0.74 -19.00 1.43
C GLY A 193 -1.71 -17.90 1.84
N ALA A 194 -2.78 -17.74 1.08
CA ALA A 194 -3.88 -16.81 1.26
C ALA A 194 -3.44 -15.33 1.43
N MET A 195 -3.12 -14.67 0.32
CA MET A 195 -3.09 -13.20 0.29
C MET A 195 -4.42 -12.65 0.80
N LEU A 196 -4.35 -11.78 1.81
CA LEU A 196 -5.56 -11.13 2.33
C LEU A 196 -5.89 -9.94 1.43
N PRO A 197 -7.04 -9.91 0.75
CA PRO A 197 -7.45 -8.74 -0.02
C PRO A 197 -7.64 -7.53 0.90
N PHE A 198 -7.36 -6.34 0.40
CA PHE A 198 -7.70 -5.11 1.10
C PHE A 198 -9.23 -4.98 1.22
N SER A 199 -9.69 -4.42 2.33
CA SER A 199 -11.11 -4.16 2.49
C SER A 199 -11.56 -3.08 1.48
N ARG A 200 -12.85 -3.13 1.06
CA ARG A 200 -13.41 -2.09 0.16
C ARG A 200 -13.16 -0.66 0.67
N LYS A 201 -13.19 -0.48 1.99
CA LYS A 201 -12.93 0.82 2.60
C LYS A 201 -11.49 1.26 2.40
N GLN A 202 -10.52 0.36 2.61
CA GLN A 202 -9.11 0.62 2.39
C GLN A 202 -8.80 0.91 0.91
N GLU A 203 -9.47 0.18 -0.02
CA GLU A 203 -9.37 0.44 -1.44
C GLU A 203 -9.85 1.85 -1.82
N LEU A 204 -11.02 2.27 -1.29
CA LEU A 204 -11.55 3.60 -1.54
C LEU A 204 -10.69 4.71 -0.93
N GLU A 205 -10.09 4.48 0.24
CA GLU A 205 -9.12 5.40 0.84
C GLU A 205 -7.86 5.51 -0.03
N ALA A 206 -7.33 4.40 -0.53
CA ALA A 206 -6.17 4.38 -1.40
C ALA A 206 -6.45 5.02 -2.78
N ASP A 207 -7.62 4.78 -3.35
CA ASP A 207 -8.06 5.43 -4.59
C ASP A 207 -8.16 6.95 -4.40
N HIS A 208 -8.78 7.41 -3.33
CA HIS A 208 -8.96 8.85 -3.04
C HIS A 208 -7.62 9.57 -2.94
N TYR A 209 -6.73 9.10 -2.06
CA TYR A 209 -5.42 9.75 -1.87
C TYR A 209 -4.49 9.50 -3.05
N GLY A 210 -4.55 8.34 -3.69
CA GLY A 210 -3.80 8.05 -4.91
C GLY A 210 -4.14 8.99 -6.06
N LEU A 211 -5.44 9.32 -6.24
CA LEU A 211 -5.89 10.32 -7.21
C LEU A 211 -5.38 11.73 -6.86
N ILE A 212 -5.44 12.13 -5.59
CA ILE A 212 -4.93 13.44 -5.15
C ILE A 212 -3.43 13.53 -5.39
N PHE A 213 -2.65 12.53 -5.00
CA PHE A 213 -1.20 12.53 -5.16
C PHE A 213 -0.77 12.52 -6.63
N SER A 214 -1.43 11.71 -7.47
CA SER A 214 -1.15 11.71 -8.91
C SER A 214 -1.51 13.05 -9.58
N SER A 215 -2.61 13.68 -9.17
CA SER A 215 -3.01 15.01 -9.63
C SER A 215 -2.00 16.07 -9.23
N MET A 216 -1.59 16.11 -7.97
CA MET A 216 -0.57 17.05 -7.46
C MET A 216 0.80 16.84 -8.12
N ALA A 217 1.12 15.58 -8.51
CA ALA A 217 2.32 15.24 -9.26
C ALA A 217 2.25 15.66 -10.75
N GLY A 218 1.12 16.22 -11.19
CA GLY A 218 0.90 16.74 -12.54
C GLY A 218 0.43 15.72 -13.54
N TYR A 219 0.00 14.55 -13.08
CA TYR A 219 -0.59 13.50 -13.93
C TYR A 219 -2.11 13.63 -13.98
N ASN A 220 -2.69 13.42 -15.17
CA ASN A 220 -4.14 13.52 -15.35
C ASN A 220 -4.88 12.40 -14.60
N PRO A 221 -5.65 12.71 -13.53
CA PRO A 221 -6.33 11.69 -12.74
C PRO A 221 -7.45 10.97 -13.51
N GLN A 222 -7.95 11.53 -14.62
CA GLN A 222 -8.98 10.90 -15.46
C GLN A 222 -8.51 9.56 -16.05
N GLU A 223 -7.20 9.34 -16.18
CA GLU A 223 -6.63 8.07 -16.61
C GLU A 223 -6.97 6.90 -15.66
N ALA A 224 -7.35 7.18 -14.41
CA ALA A 224 -7.77 6.15 -13.47
C ALA A 224 -8.99 5.36 -13.97
N ILE A 225 -9.94 6.02 -14.62
CA ILE A 225 -11.15 5.35 -15.13
C ILE A 225 -10.77 4.34 -16.23
N ALA A 226 -10.04 4.81 -17.25
CA ALA A 226 -9.61 3.96 -18.35
C ALA A 226 -8.69 2.82 -17.87
N LEU A 227 -7.82 3.09 -16.88
CA LEU A 227 -6.96 2.08 -16.26
C LEU A 227 -7.78 0.96 -15.64
N TRP A 228 -8.76 1.30 -14.78
CA TRP A 228 -9.57 0.29 -14.09
C TRP A 228 -10.51 -0.47 -15.04
N GLU A 229 -10.96 0.16 -16.12
CA GLU A 229 -11.67 -0.53 -17.20
C GLU A 229 -10.77 -1.56 -17.91
N ARG A 230 -9.50 -1.22 -18.19
CA ARG A 230 -8.51 -2.17 -18.72
C ARG A 230 -8.18 -3.30 -17.74
N MET A 231 -8.00 -2.98 -16.45
CA MET A 231 -7.79 -3.99 -15.40
C MET A 231 -8.96 -4.96 -15.32
N LYS A 232 -10.20 -4.45 -15.33
CA LYS A 232 -11.42 -5.28 -15.33
C LYS A 232 -11.51 -6.18 -16.57
N ALA A 233 -11.21 -5.64 -17.75
CA ALA A 233 -11.18 -6.43 -18.96
C ALA A 233 -10.13 -7.56 -18.91
N ALA A 234 -8.96 -7.27 -18.33
CA ALA A 234 -7.90 -8.26 -18.15
C ALA A 234 -8.26 -9.32 -17.08
N ALA A 235 -9.12 -9.02 -16.11
CA ALA A 235 -9.58 -9.99 -15.10
C ALA A 235 -10.34 -11.18 -15.70
N GLY A 236 -11.01 -11.00 -16.83
CA GLY A 236 -11.71 -12.07 -17.57
C GLY A 236 -10.80 -12.94 -18.43
N SER A 237 -9.49 -12.71 -18.45
CA SER A 237 -8.53 -13.49 -19.22
C SER A 237 -8.16 -14.81 -18.52
N SER A 238 -7.49 -15.71 -19.26
CA SER A 238 -6.96 -16.96 -18.72
C SER A 238 -5.85 -16.76 -17.66
N LYS A 239 -5.30 -15.56 -17.59
CA LYS A 239 -4.28 -15.11 -16.62
C LYS A 239 -4.70 -13.76 -16.05
N PRO A 240 -5.59 -13.73 -15.03
CA PRO A 240 -5.98 -12.49 -14.38
C PRO A 240 -4.78 -11.74 -13.80
N PRO A 241 -4.79 -10.39 -13.82
CA PRO A 241 -3.77 -9.60 -13.15
C PRO A 241 -3.64 -9.97 -11.67
N GLU A 242 -2.41 -10.26 -11.20
CA GLU A 242 -2.14 -10.61 -9.80
C GLU A 242 -2.57 -9.51 -8.83
N ILE A 243 -2.37 -8.25 -9.23
CA ILE A 243 -2.80 -7.09 -8.45
C ILE A 243 -4.29 -7.14 -8.10
N LEU A 244 -5.14 -7.78 -8.91
CA LEU A 244 -6.57 -7.89 -8.63
C LEU A 244 -6.91 -8.90 -7.53
N SER A 245 -5.97 -9.77 -7.14
CA SER A 245 -6.15 -10.67 -6.00
C SER A 245 -6.20 -9.92 -4.67
N THR A 246 -5.47 -8.83 -4.59
CA THR A 246 -5.42 -7.94 -3.41
C THR A 246 -6.26 -6.67 -3.56
N HIS A 247 -6.48 -6.20 -4.81
CA HIS A 247 -7.19 -4.96 -5.17
C HIS A 247 -8.31 -5.26 -6.19
N PRO A 248 -9.48 -5.78 -5.76
CA PRO A 248 -10.54 -6.15 -6.68
C PRO A 248 -11.05 -4.99 -7.53
N ALA A 249 -11.19 -5.20 -8.84
CA ALA A 249 -11.76 -4.24 -9.78
C ALA A 249 -13.29 -4.38 -9.82
N GLU A 250 -13.98 -3.83 -8.83
CA GLU A 250 -15.44 -3.83 -8.77
C GLU A 250 -16.04 -2.64 -9.54
N ASP A 251 -17.23 -2.80 -10.12
CA ASP A 251 -17.94 -1.71 -10.80
C ASP A 251 -18.23 -0.53 -9.88
N THR A 252 -18.53 -0.82 -8.62
CA THR A 252 -18.72 0.18 -7.58
C THR A 252 -17.46 1.03 -7.35
N ARG A 253 -16.27 0.46 -7.53
CA ARG A 253 -15.00 1.17 -7.39
C ARG A 253 -14.81 2.19 -8.52
N ILE A 254 -15.08 1.79 -9.78
CA ILE A 254 -15.02 2.70 -10.94
C ILE A 254 -16.01 3.86 -10.78
N GLN A 255 -17.22 3.59 -10.29
CA GLN A 255 -18.20 4.64 -9.98
C GLN A 255 -17.65 5.60 -8.91
N LYS A 256 -17.07 5.09 -7.82
CA LYS A 256 -16.48 5.91 -6.75
C LYS A 256 -15.32 6.77 -7.25
N LEU A 257 -14.47 6.25 -8.13
CA LEU A 257 -13.42 7.04 -8.78
C LEU A 257 -14.00 8.23 -9.57
N ARG A 258 -15.12 8.03 -10.27
CA ARG A 258 -15.83 9.13 -10.96
C ARG A 258 -16.38 10.17 -9.98
N GLU A 259 -16.90 9.75 -8.83
CA GLU A 259 -17.38 10.65 -7.77
C GLU A 259 -16.24 11.47 -7.13
N MET A 260 -15.05 10.89 -6.98
CA MET A 260 -13.85 11.54 -6.42
C MET A 260 -13.16 12.48 -7.43
N MET A 261 -13.40 12.30 -8.73
CA MET A 261 -12.70 13.01 -9.81
C MET A 261 -12.80 14.54 -9.70
N PRO A 262 -13.95 15.17 -9.39
CA PRO A 262 -14.04 16.63 -9.26
C PRO A 262 -13.11 17.19 -8.17
N GLU A 263 -12.88 16.44 -7.09
CA GLU A 263 -11.94 16.83 -6.04
C GLU A 263 -10.49 16.70 -6.53
N ALA A 264 -10.13 15.55 -7.10
CA ALA A 264 -8.79 15.30 -7.62
C ALA A 264 -8.38 16.35 -8.66
N MET A 265 -9.31 16.75 -9.54
CA MET A 265 -9.08 17.78 -10.55
C MET A 265 -8.74 19.17 -9.97
N LYS A 266 -9.11 19.47 -8.73
CA LYS A 266 -8.71 20.75 -8.07
C LYS A 266 -7.20 20.80 -7.82
N TYR A 267 -6.56 19.65 -7.64
CA TYR A 267 -5.12 19.52 -7.42
C TYR A 267 -4.33 19.36 -8.72
N TYR A 268 -5.01 19.08 -9.83
CA TYR A 268 -4.35 18.82 -11.11
C TYR A 268 -3.80 20.09 -11.74
N LYS A 269 -2.47 20.13 -11.84
CA LYS A 269 -1.75 21.15 -12.60
C LYS A 269 -0.82 20.39 -13.55
N PRO A 270 -1.12 20.36 -14.87
CA PRO A 270 -0.27 19.62 -15.80
C PRO A 270 1.15 20.17 -15.73
N VAL A 271 2.12 19.25 -15.65
CA VAL A 271 3.53 19.62 -15.78
C VAL A 271 3.73 20.05 -17.22
N GLY A 272 4.26 21.26 -17.44
CA GLY A 272 4.52 21.79 -18.78
C GLY A 272 5.31 20.77 -19.61
N LYS A 273 4.92 20.66 -20.88
CA LYS A 273 5.60 19.83 -21.88
C LYS A 273 7.02 20.35 -22.14
#